data_6a6114be2c4d8a5b091095b1f21e51c9
#
_entry.id   6a6114be2c4d8a5b091095b1f21e51c9
#
_cell.length_a   1.000
_cell.length_b   1.000
_cell.length_c   1.000
_cell.angle_alpha   90.00
_cell.angle_beta   90.00
_cell.angle_gamma   90.00
#
_symmetry.space_group_name_H-M   'P 1'
#
loop_
_entity.id
_entity.type
_entity.pdbx_description
1 polymer ?
#
loop_
_entity_poly.entity_id
_entity_poly.type
_entity_poly.pdbx_seq_one_letter_code
_entity_poly.pdbx_strand_id
1 'polypeptide(L)'
;MNIIQSSDNTPIAYETTGSGPLLIIVTGALNTHNFGVPGEMVPFLQDAFTVLTYDRRGRGESGDTPPYSIEKEIDDLAALIDVHGGKAFLYGHSAGAVLAIFTAAKFPHKVQKVAAYEPPLGGGWLESIMTNLLIRQIGKQVAKGENLAVVKRFMRFVGMDEQLIKDTLASEHGQTIIDMAGTIIYEAEIQKASKAFLQNQAANLPMPVLMLAGTKS
;
A
#
# COMPACT_ATOMS: atom_id res chain seq x y z
N MET A 1 -9.18 17.20 2.93
CA MET A 1 -8.50 16.36 1.92
C MET A 1 -7.86 17.22 0.86
N ASN A 2 -6.60 16.99 0.52
CA ASN A 2 -5.87 17.63 -0.56
C ASN A 2 -5.71 16.68 -1.74
N ILE A 3 -5.45 17.20 -2.93
CA ILE A 3 -5.23 16.39 -4.14
C ILE A 3 -3.97 16.88 -4.85
N ILE A 4 -3.09 15.96 -5.24
CA ILE A 4 -2.00 16.22 -6.18
C ILE A 4 -2.26 15.47 -7.49
N GLN A 5 -1.57 15.90 -8.56
CA GLN A 5 -1.50 15.15 -9.80
C GLN A 5 -0.22 14.33 -9.84
N SER A 6 -0.34 13.02 -10.02
CA SER A 6 0.80 12.15 -10.28
C SER A 6 1.41 12.42 -11.66
N SER A 7 2.55 11.82 -11.95
CA SER A 7 3.25 11.96 -13.24
C SER A 7 2.41 11.59 -14.47
N ASP A 8 1.42 10.70 -14.29
CA ASP A 8 0.47 10.27 -15.33
C ASP A 8 -0.88 11.01 -15.25
N ASN A 9 -0.94 12.14 -14.52
CA ASN A 9 -2.13 12.94 -14.23
C ASN A 9 -3.22 12.20 -13.43
N THR A 10 -2.90 11.11 -12.75
CA THR A 10 -3.83 10.49 -11.80
C THR A 10 -3.94 11.39 -10.58
N PRO A 11 -5.17 11.81 -10.17
CA PRO A 11 -5.35 12.55 -8.93
C PRO A 11 -5.11 11.64 -7.72
N ILE A 12 -4.24 12.05 -6.81
CA ILE A 12 -3.94 11.33 -5.58
C ILE A 12 -4.38 12.18 -4.39
N ALA A 13 -5.32 11.64 -3.62
CA ALA A 13 -5.91 12.27 -2.46
C ALA A 13 -5.08 11.97 -1.20
N TYR A 14 -4.83 12.99 -0.38
CA TYR A 14 -4.04 12.86 0.83
C TYR A 14 -4.46 13.84 1.92
N GLU A 15 -4.05 13.55 3.14
CA GLU A 15 -4.16 14.43 4.31
C GLU A 15 -2.83 14.51 5.06
N THR A 16 -2.64 15.62 5.78
CA THR A 16 -1.49 15.79 6.67
C THR A 16 -1.95 16.16 8.06
N THR A 17 -1.33 15.58 9.08
CA THR A 17 -1.63 15.83 10.49
C THR A 17 -0.32 15.98 11.27
N GLY A 18 -0.30 16.89 12.24
CA GLY A 18 0.87 17.13 13.07
C GLY A 18 1.87 18.11 12.45
N SER A 19 3.06 18.19 13.04
CA SER A 19 4.15 19.07 12.62
C SER A 19 5.51 18.43 12.86
N GLY A 20 6.47 18.72 11.97
CA GLY A 20 7.83 18.15 12.02
C GLY A 20 8.28 17.60 10.67
N PRO A 21 9.30 16.75 10.64
CA PRO A 21 9.73 16.09 9.40
C PRO A 21 8.61 15.27 8.77
N LEU A 22 8.56 15.24 7.44
CA LEU A 22 7.54 14.48 6.71
C LEU A 22 7.70 12.97 6.93
N LEU A 23 6.63 12.30 7.35
CA LEU A 23 6.49 10.85 7.40
C LEU A 23 5.26 10.44 6.57
N ILE A 24 5.47 9.64 5.53
CA ILE A 24 4.37 9.09 4.71
C ILE A 24 4.05 7.68 5.16
N ILE A 25 2.78 7.42 5.46
CA ILE A 25 2.26 6.08 5.74
C ILE A 25 1.78 5.46 4.42
N VAL A 26 2.49 4.41 3.98
CA VAL A 26 2.19 3.64 2.76
C VAL A 26 1.44 2.38 3.15
N THR A 27 0.15 2.35 2.85
CA THR A 27 -0.75 1.27 3.30
C THR A 27 -0.68 0.02 2.43
N GLY A 28 -1.06 -1.11 3.01
CA GLY A 28 -1.32 -2.36 2.29
C GLY A 28 -2.71 -2.38 1.62
N ALA A 29 -3.22 -3.59 1.39
CA ALA A 29 -4.52 -3.82 0.78
C ALA A 29 -5.68 -3.27 1.62
N LEU A 30 -6.75 -2.83 0.94
CA LEU A 30 -8.04 -2.49 1.54
C LEU A 30 -7.99 -1.43 2.65
N ASN A 31 -6.98 -0.55 2.64
CA ASN A 31 -6.86 0.61 3.52
C ASN A 31 -7.04 1.90 2.74
N THR A 32 -7.52 2.94 3.43
CA THR A 32 -7.60 4.31 2.95
C THR A 32 -6.76 5.24 3.83
N HIS A 33 -6.71 6.54 3.49
CA HIS A 33 -5.96 7.55 4.25
C HIS A 33 -6.38 7.64 5.73
N ASN A 34 -7.61 7.30 6.08
CA ASN A 34 -8.18 7.44 7.42
C ASN A 34 -8.68 6.13 8.04
N PHE A 35 -8.54 5.00 7.35
CA PHE A 35 -9.00 3.69 7.80
C PHE A 35 -7.87 2.65 7.80
N GLY A 36 -7.89 1.75 8.79
CA GLY A 36 -6.87 0.72 8.99
C GLY A 36 -5.61 1.31 9.63
N VAL A 37 -4.45 0.94 9.12
CA VAL A 37 -3.14 1.35 9.68
C VAL A 37 -3.00 2.87 9.90
N PRO A 38 -3.42 3.76 8.98
CA PRO A 38 -3.35 5.20 9.23
C PRO A 38 -4.17 5.65 10.44
N GLY A 39 -5.41 5.21 10.56
CA GLY A 39 -6.27 5.56 11.68
C GLY A 39 -5.68 5.16 13.04
N GLU A 40 -4.97 4.04 13.09
CA GLU A 40 -4.34 3.55 14.30
C GLU A 40 -3.02 4.27 14.63
N MET A 41 -2.21 4.65 13.64
CA MET A 41 -0.85 5.13 13.86
C MET A 41 -0.73 6.66 13.97
N VAL A 42 -1.53 7.42 13.24
CA VAL A 42 -1.45 8.89 13.22
C VAL A 42 -1.45 9.50 14.62
N PRO A 43 -2.33 9.08 15.56
CA PRO A 43 -2.36 9.65 16.91
C PRO A 43 -1.05 9.55 17.69
N PHE A 44 -0.23 8.54 17.40
CA PHE A 44 1.05 8.32 18.08
C PHE A 44 2.24 9.03 17.42
N LEU A 45 2.08 9.49 16.18
CA LEU A 45 3.17 10.02 15.37
C LEU A 45 3.07 11.53 15.15
N GLN A 46 1.88 12.10 15.24
CA GLN A 46 1.61 13.50 14.90
C GLN A 46 2.34 14.55 15.77
N ASP A 47 2.75 14.16 16.98
CA ASP A 47 3.51 15.06 17.86
C ASP A 47 4.97 15.23 17.44
N ALA A 48 5.50 14.28 16.64
CA ALA A 48 6.90 14.26 16.21
C ALA A 48 7.09 14.44 14.69
N PHE A 49 6.05 14.24 13.91
CA PHE A 49 6.09 14.26 12.46
C PHE A 49 4.91 15.05 11.85
N THR A 50 5.14 15.61 10.68
CA THR A 50 4.05 15.86 9.74
C THR A 50 3.72 14.51 9.10
N VAL A 51 2.67 13.85 9.58
CA VAL A 51 2.23 12.55 9.09
C VAL A 51 1.33 12.76 7.88
N LEU A 52 1.74 12.22 6.73
CA LEU A 52 0.96 12.20 5.51
C LEU A 52 0.35 10.82 5.32
N THR A 53 -0.97 10.79 5.21
CA THR A 53 -1.75 9.61 4.81
C THR A 53 -2.41 9.88 3.46
N TYR A 54 -2.52 8.87 2.62
CA TYR A 54 -3.07 9.04 1.28
C TYR A 54 -3.83 7.80 0.82
N ASP A 55 -4.74 8.00 -0.09
CA ASP A 55 -5.39 6.91 -0.80
C ASP A 55 -4.50 6.50 -1.97
N ARG A 56 -4.04 5.25 -1.99
CA ARG A 56 -3.31 4.71 -3.12
C ARG A 56 -4.23 4.71 -4.36
N ARG A 57 -3.65 4.79 -5.56
CA ARG A 57 -4.45 4.82 -6.81
C ARG A 57 -5.50 3.71 -6.85
N GLY A 58 -6.69 4.03 -7.35
CA GLY A 58 -7.85 3.14 -7.41
C GLY A 58 -8.55 2.92 -6.07
N ARG A 59 -8.26 3.72 -5.02
CA ARG A 59 -8.83 3.59 -3.68
C ARG A 59 -9.34 4.92 -3.17
N GLY A 60 -10.36 4.85 -2.30
CA GLY A 60 -10.93 6.02 -1.64
C GLY A 60 -11.23 7.15 -2.60
N GLU A 61 -10.65 8.32 -2.36
CA GLU A 61 -10.84 9.54 -3.15
C GLU A 61 -9.78 9.72 -4.24
N SER A 62 -8.81 8.80 -4.36
CA SER A 62 -7.82 8.83 -5.43
C SER A 62 -8.38 8.26 -6.73
N GLY A 63 -7.94 8.83 -7.85
CA GLY A 63 -8.21 8.28 -9.17
C GLY A 63 -7.42 7.01 -9.47
N ASP A 64 -7.68 6.49 -10.67
CA ASP A 64 -6.93 5.38 -11.24
C ASP A 64 -6.78 5.58 -12.75
N THR A 65 -5.61 5.26 -13.28
CA THR A 65 -5.32 5.37 -14.72
C THR A 65 -4.74 4.05 -15.23
N PRO A 66 -5.59 3.17 -15.77
CA PRO A 66 -5.15 1.91 -16.35
C PRO A 66 -4.18 2.10 -17.55
N PRO A 67 -3.31 1.12 -17.85
CA PRO A 67 -3.08 -0.08 -17.05
C PRO A 67 -2.31 0.22 -15.76
N TYR A 68 -2.54 -0.58 -14.72
CA TYR A 68 -1.77 -0.51 -13.48
C TYR A 68 -0.31 -0.87 -13.71
N SER A 69 0.59 -0.17 -13.03
CA SER A 69 1.98 -0.60 -12.83
C SER A 69 2.51 -0.12 -11.49
N ILE A 70 3.48 -0.82 -10.97
CA ILE A 70 4.14 -0.49 -9.69
C ILE A 70 4.89 0.84 -9.80
N GLU A 71 5.48 1.12 -10.97
CA GLU A 71 6.20 2.35 -11.25
C GLU A 71 5.30 3.58 -11.06
N LYS A 72 4.03 3.49 -11.42
CA LYS A 72 3.05 4.56 -11.20
C LYS A 72 2.81 4.82 -9.72
N GLU A 73 2.70 3.78 -8.88
CA GLU A 73 2.58 3.96 -7.42
C GLU A 73 3.85 4.56 -6.80
N ILE A 74 5.02 4.17 -7.30
CA ILE A 74 6.30 4.77 -6.89
C ILE A 74 6.36 6.26 -7.27
N ASP A 75 5.86 6.61 -8.45
CA ASP A 75 5.79 7.99 -8.93
C ASP A 75 4.74 8.81 -8.16
N ASP A 76 3.63 8.21 -7.70
CA ASP A 76 2.68 8.83 -6.78
C ASP A 76 3.37 9.24 -5.47
N LEU A 77 4.14 8.33 -4.89
CA LEU A 77 4.91 8.62 -3.68
C LEU A 77 5.96 9.72 -3.91
N ALA A 78 6.64 9.69 -5.04
CA ALA A 78 7.60 10.74 -5.39
C ALA A 78 6.92 12.11 -5.52
N ALA A 79 5.74 12.18 -6.13
CA ALA A 79 4.97 13.41 -6.25
C ALA A 79 4.50 13.95 -4.89
N LEU A 80 4.03 13.06 -3.98
CA LEU A 80 3.68 13.42 -2.61
C LEU A 80 4.88 13.97 -1.82
N ILE A 81 6.06 13.38 -2.01
CA ILE A 81 7.30 13.86 -1.38
C ILE A 81 7.67 15.25 -1.92
N ASP A 82 7.56 15.46 -3.23
CA ASP A 82 7.96 16.72 -3.88
C ASP A 82 7.18 17.92 -3.39
N VAL A 83 5.86 17.80 -3.26
CA VAL A 83 5.00 18.92 -2.79
C VAL A 83 5.20 19.23 -1.30
N HIS A 84 5.93 18.37 -0.57
CA HIS A 84 6.23 18.54 0.85
C HIS A 84 7.74 18.76 1.14
N GLY A 85 8.48 19.35 0.22
CA GLY A 85 9.88 19.75 0.44
C GLY A 85 10.92 18.72 -0.02
N GLY A 86 10.51 17.70 -0.76
CA GLY A 86 11.40 16.78 -1.51
C GLY A 86 12.10 15.72 -0.70
N LYS A 87 11.82 15.58 0.61
CA LYS A 87 12.39 14.54 1.47
C LYS A 87 11.37 14.00 2.48
N ALA A 88 11.33 12.68 2.66
CA ALA A 88 10.43 12.04 3.61
C ALA A 88 11.06 10.83 4.30
N PHE A 89 10.52 10.49 5.46
CA PHE A 89 10.55 9.14 6.02
C PHE A 89 9.38 8.35 5.45
N LEU A 90 9.56 7.05 5.21
CA LEU A 90 8.48 6.17 4.77
C LEU A 90 8.23 5.09 5.82
N TYR A 91 6.98 4.93 6.22
CA TYR A 91 6.50 3.74 6.90
C TYR A 91 5.62 2.96 5.95
N GLY A 92 5.92 1.70 5.71
CA GLY A 92 5.12 0.84 4.85
C GLY A 92 4.61 -0.40 5.58
N HIS A 93 3.35 -0.78 5.33
CA HIS A 93 2.74 -2.00 5.85
C HIS A 93 2.37 -2.93 4.69
N SER A 94 2.72 -4.22 4.80
CA SER A 94 2.39 -5.25 3.80
C SER A 94 2.90 -4.85 2.40
N ALA A 95 2.07 -4.84 1.38
CA ALA A 95 2.45 -4.38 0.03
C ALA A 95 2.93 -2.92 0.02
N GLY A 96 2.41 -2.07 0.90
CA GLY A 96 2.92 -0.71 1.09
C GLY A 96 4.37 -0.66 1.57
N ALA A 97 4.81 -1.67 2.33
CA ALA A 97 6.22 -1.79 2.71
C ALA A 97 7.12 -2.08 1.50
N VAL A 98 6.66 -2.88 0.56
CA VAL A 98 7.37 -3.13 -0.71
C VAL A 98 7.45 -1.84 -1.53
N LEU A 99 6.35 -1.09 -1.65
CA LEU A 99 6.32 0.19 -2.36
C LEU A 99 7.27 1.21 -1.73
N ALA A 100 7.32 1.31 -0.40
CA ALA A 100 8.23 2.19 0.31
C ALA A 100 9.70 1.84 0.01
N ILE A 101 10.06 0.55 0.00
CA ILE A 101 11.40 0.07 -0.34
C ILE A 101 11.73 0.37 -1.82
N PHE A 102 10.80 0.13 -2.74
CA PHE A 102 10.99 0.41 -4.16
C PHE A 102 11.15 1.92 -4.44
N THR A 103 10.36 2.75 -3.76
CA THR A 103 10.52 4.21 -3.84
C THR A 103 11.88 4.66 -3.34
N ALA A 104 12.35 4.09 -2.23
CA ALA A 104 13.67 4.37 -1.69
C ALA A 104 14.80 3.95 -2.65
N ALA A 105 14.64 2.85 -3.37
CA ALA A 105 15.60 2.40 -4.38
C ALA A 105 15.61 3.28 -5.63
N LYS A 106 14.44 3.67 -6.13
CA LYS A 106 14.29 4.51 -7.33
C LYS A 106 14.68 5.97 -7.06
N PHE A 107 14.34 6.48 -5.88
CA PHE A 107 14.56 7.88 -5.50
C PHE A 107 15.33 8.03 -4.17
N PRO A 108 16.58 7.54 -4.09
CA PRO A 108 17.33 7.51 -2.83
C PRO A 108 17.59 8.90 -2.22
N HIS A 109 17.59 9.96 -3.04
CA HIS A 109 17.75 11.33 -2.59
C HIS A 109 16.48 11.92 -1.93
N LYS A 110 15.30 11.30 -2.17
CA LYS A 110 14.01 11.71 -1.59
C LYS A 110 13.67 10.99 -0.30
N VAL A 111 14.19 9.77 -0.09
CA VAL A 111 13.84 8.93 1.06
C VAL A 111 14.97 8.93 2.07
N GLN A 112 14.69 9.37 3.29
CA GLN A 112 15.68 9.46 4.36
C GLN A 112 15.87 8.13 5.11
N LYS A 113 14.77 7.46 5.45
CA LYS A 113 14.74 6.13 6.09
C LYS A 113 13.43 5.43 5.74
N VAL A 114 13.45 4.11 5.82
CA VAL A 114 12.25 3.27 5.64
C VAL A 114 12.03 2.41 6.88
N ALA A 115 10.78 2.34 7.36
CA ALA A 115 10.32 1.30 8.27
C ALA A 115 9.32 0.43 7.51
N ALA A 116 9.64 -0.84 7.32
CA ALA A 116 8.87 -1.80 6.53
C ALA A 116 8.30 -2.88 7.46
N TYR A 117 6.99 -2.87 7.67
CA TYR A 117 6.28 -3.83 8.51
C TYR A 117 5.64 -4.92 7.65
N GLU A 118 6.06 -6.15 7.89
CA GLU A 118 5.56 -7.38 7.22
C GLU A 118 5.47 -7.29 5.69
N PRO A 119 6.54 -6.84 4.98
CA PRO A 119 6.49 -6.84 3.53
C PRO A 119 6.33 -8.28 3.02
N PRO A 120 5.48 -8.55 2.02
CA PRO A 120 5.35 -9.86 1.41
C PRO A 120 6.56 -10.13 0.50
N LEU A 121 7.69 -10.43 1.13
CA LEU A 121 8.96 -10.65 0.47
C LEU A 121 9.14 -12.13 0.14
N GLY A 122 9.17 -12.45 -1.12
CA GLY A 122 9.50 -13.79 -1.58
C GLY A 122 8.29 -14.65 -1.85
N GLY A 123 8.55 -15.81 -2.38
CA GLY A 123 7.61 -16.83 -2.78
C GLY A 123 8.30 -17.82 -3.70
N GLY A 124 8.06 -19.13 -3.51
CA GLY A 124 8.53 -20.17 -4.41
C GLY A 124 7.85 -20.09 -5.79
N TRP A 125 8.30 -20.88 -6.73
CA TRP A 125 7.66 -21.00 -8.06
C TRP A 125 6.20 -21.45 -7.97
N LEU A 126 5.87 -22.34 -7.01
CA LEU A 126 4.51 -22.78 -6.73
C LEU A 126 3.62 -21.63 -6.27
N GLU A 127 4.11 -20.80 -5.36
CA GLU A 127 3.39 -19.61 -4.89
C GLU A 127 3.12 -18.62 -6.04
N SER A 128 4.09 -18.44 -6.93
CA SER A 128 3.91 -17.60 -8.13
C SER A 128 2.80 -18.13 -9.05
N ILE A 129 2.69 -19.45 -9.23
CA ILE A 129 1.60 -20.08 -10.01
C ILE A 129 0.25 -19.86 -9.30
N MET A 130 0.19 -20.14 -8.00
CA MET A 130 -1.04 -19.93 -7.21
C MET A 130 -1.49 -18.48 -7.22
N THR A 131 -0.57 -17.53 -7.07
CA THR A 131 -0.84 -16.09 -7.14
C THR A 131 -1.41 -15.71 -8.52
N ASN A 132 -0.82 -16.19 -9.62
CA ASN A 132 -1.33 -15.91 -10.96
C ASN A 132 -2.75 -16.50 -11.19
N LEU A 133 -3.03 -17.70 -10.64
CA LEU A 133 -4.38 -18.27 -10.70
C LEU A 133 -5.38 -17.45 -9.89
N LEU A 134 -4.98 -17.02 -8.70
CA LEU A 134 -5.79 -16.15 -7.84
C LEU A 134 -6.10 -14.82 -8.52
N ILE A 135 -5.11 -14.14 -9.11
CA ILE A 135 -5.28 -12.90 -9.86
C ILE A 135 -6.32 -13.08 -10.98
N ARG A 136 -6.19 -14.16 -11.78
CA ARG A 136 -7.15 -14.44 -12.86
C ARG A 136 -8.56 -14.68 -12.34
N GLN A 137 -8.68 -15.36 -11.20
CA GLN A 137 -9.98 -15.64 -10.60
C GLN A 137 -10.60 -14.36 -10.04
N ILE A 138 -9.82 -13.53 -9.33
CA ILE A 138 -10.25 -12.22 -8.83
C ILE A 138 -10.71 -11.35 -9.99
N GLY A 139 -9.92 -11.22 -11.05
CA GLY A 139 -10.29 -10.42 -12.21
C GLY A 139 -11.63 -10.84 -12.84
N LYS A 140 -11.88 -12.15 -12.95
CA LYS A 140 -13.17 -12.67 -13.45
C LYS A 140 -14.33 -12.35 -12.50
N GLN A 141 -14.13 -12.41 -11.21
CA GLN A 141 -15.16 -12.11 -10.21
C GLN A 141 -15.47 -10.60 -10.16
N VAL A 142 -14.46 -9.75 -10.17
CA VAL A 142 -14.64 -8.28 -10.26
C VAL A 142 -15.40 -7.90 -11.53
N ALA A 143 -15.06 -8.49 -12.68
CA ALA A 143 -15.76 -8.25 -13.94
C ALA A 143 -17.25 -8.66 -13.91
N LYS A 144 -17.65 -9.55 -12.99
CA LYS A 144 -19.04 -9.95 -12.75
C LYS A 144 -19.74 -9.14 -11.65
N GLY A 145 -19.04 -8.17 -11.04
CA GLY A 145 -19.56 -7.42 -9.89
C GLY A 145 -19.56 -8.20 -8.55
N GLU A 146 -18.83 -9.31 -8.46
CA GLU A 146 -18.77 -10.16 -7.25
C GLU A 146 -17.80 -9.60 -6.19
N ASN A 147 -17.72 -8.28 -6.03
CA ASN A 147 -16.74 -7.57 -5.20
C ASN A 147 -16.73 -8.05 -3.75
N LEU A 148 -17.90 -8.24 -3.13
CA LEU A 148 -18.00 -8.73 -1.75
C LEU A 148 -17.36 -10.12 -1.58
N ALA A 149 -17.55 -11.02 -2.55
CA ALA A 149 -16.97 -12.35 -2.50
C ALA A 149 -15.43 -12.31 -2.63
N VAL A 150 -14.93 -11.42 -3.49
CA VAL A 150 -13.50 -11.16 -3.67
C VAL A 150 -12.87 -10.65 -2.38
N VAL A 151 -13.46 -9.63 -1.76
CA VAL A 151 -12.95 -9.03 -0.50
C VAL A 151 -12.94 -10.06 0.62
N LYS A 152 -14.05 -10.79 0.84
CA LYS A 152 -14.11 -11.84 1.86
C LYS A 152 -13.05 -12.93 1.65
N ARG A 153 -12.83 -13.35 0.40
CA ARG A 153 -11.79 -14.33 0.08
C ARG A 153 -10.40 -13.80 0.41
N PHE A 154 -10.12 -12.54 0.05
CA PHE A 154 -8.83 -11.92 0.34
C PHE A 154 -8.60 -11.78 1.85
N MET A 155 -9.59 -11.33 2.62
CA MET A 155 -9.50 -11.21 4.08
C MET A 155 -9.19 -12.56 4.74
N ARG A 156 -9.84 -13.65 4.29
CA ARG A 156 -9.50 -15.02 4.76
C ARG A 156 -8.08 -15.43 4.38
N PHE A 157 -7.66 -15.09 3.17
CA PHE A 157 -6.32 -15.41 2.68
C PHE A 157 -5.22 -14.75 3.52
N VAL A 158 -5.45 -13.53 4.00
CA VAL A 158 -4.52 -12.81 4.90
C VAL A 158 -4.72 -13.18 6.38
N GLY A 159 -5.51 -14.19 6.69
CA GLY A 159 -5.63 -14.76 8.05
C GLY A 159 -6.66 -14.10 8.96
N MET A 160 -7.56 -13.25 8.44
CA MET A 160 -8.65 -12.69 9.24
C MET A 160 -9.69 -13.76 9.56
N ASP A 161 -10.14 -13.82 10.82
CA ASP A 161 -11.23 -14.71 11.22
C ASP A 161 -12.62 -14.21 10.74
N GLU A 162 -13.61 -15.10 10.72
CA GLU A 162 -14.93 -14.80 10.17
C GLU A 162 -15.68 -13.71 10.95
N GLN A 163 -15.46 -13.61 12.27
CA GLN A 163 -16.10 -12.55 13.07
C GLN A 163 -15.51 -11.18 12.72
N LEU A 164 -14.19 -11.09 12.65
CA LEU A 164 -13.50 -9.86 12.28
C LEU A 164 -13.87 -9.42 10.85
N ILE A 165 -13.98 -10.36 9.90
CA ILE A 165 -14.45 -10.08 8.53
C ILE A 165 -15.85 -9.48 8.55
N LYS A 166 -16.77 -10.09 9.32
CA LYS A 166 -18.14 -9.63 9.43
C LYS A 166 -18.22 -8.23 10.03
N ASP A 167 -17.50 -7.98 11.13
CA ASP A 167 -17.50 -6.70 11.82
C ASP A 167 -16.89 -5.59 10.95
N THR A 168 -15.78 -5.88 10.27
CA THR A 168 -15.15 -4.95 9.33
C THR A 168 -16.09 -4.56 8.19
N LEU A 169 -16.78 -5.54 7.58
CA LEU A 169 -17.70 -5.27 6.47
C LEU A 169 -19.04 -4.65 6.92
N ALA A 170 -19.40 -4.75 8.19
CA ALA A 170 -20.55 -4.09 8.77
C ALA A 170 -20.25 -2.66 9.28
N SER A 171 -18.98 -2.27 9.32
CA SER A 171 -18.56 -0.91 9.72
C SER A 171 -18.96 0.14 8.70
N GLU A 172 -18.82 1.41 9.07
CA GLU A 172 -19.03 2.55 8.16
C GLU A 172 -18.10 2.51 6.92
N HIS A 173 -16.95 1.83 7.01
CA HIS A 173 -16.00 1.65 5.91
C HIS A 173 -16.30 0.43 5.02
N GLY A 174 -17.28 -0.40 5.39
CA GLY A 174 -17.54 -1.69 4.71
C GLY A 174 -17.79 -1.56 3.22
N GLN A 175 -18.56 -0.56 2.77
CA GLN A 175 -18.83 -0.34 1.36
C GLN A 175 -17.56 0.12 0.62
N THR A 176 -16.80 1.05 1.18
CA THR A 176 -15.51 1.51 0.63
C THR A 176 -14.53 0.34 0.44
N ILE A 177 -14.48 -0.58 1.41
CA ILE A 177 -13.66 -1.79 1.33
C ILE A 177 -14.12 -2.69 0.17
N ILE A 178 -15.43 -2.87 0.00
CA ILE A 178 -16.00 -3.67 -1.10
C ILE A 178 -15.68 -3.05 -2.47
N ASP A 179 -15.76 -1.73 -2.58
CA ASP A 179 -15.48 -0.98 -3.83
C ASP A 179 -14.01 -1.09 -4.25
N MET A 180 -13.10 -1.28 -3.28
CA MET A 180 -11.67 -1.50 -3.54
C MET A 180 -11.32 -2.92 -4.03
N ALA A 181 -12.27 -3.83 -4.21
CA ALA A 181 -12.02 -5.23 -4.58
C ALA A 181 -11.09 -5.37 -5.81
N GLY A 182 -11.25 -4.49 -6.80
CA GLY A 182 -10.42 -4.50 -8.02
C GLY A 182 -8.94 -4.26 -7.75
N THR A 183 -8.61 -3.49 -6.72
CA THR A 183 -7.21 -3.16 -6.39
C THR A 183 -6.44 -4.30 -5.73
N ILE A 184 -7.11 -5.38 -5.34
CA ILE A 184 -6.44 -6.59 -4.78
C ILE A 184 -5.48 -7.19 -5.83
N ILE A 185 -5.76 -7.01 -7.12
CA ILE A 185 -4.87 -7.43 -8.19
C ILE A 185 -3.54 -6.69 -8.13
N TYR A 186 -3.52 -5.42 -7.71
CA TYR A 186 -2.32 -4.60 -7.57
C TYR A 186 -1.38 -5.17 -6.50
N GLU A 187 -1.94 -5.67 -5.38
CA GLU A 187 -1.17 -6.30 -4.31
C GLU A 187 -0.39 -7.52 -4.82
N ALA A 188 -1.03 -8.31 -5.67
CA ALA A 188 -0.41 -9.50 -6.23
C ALA A 188 0.71 -9.16 -7.23
N GLU A 189 0.57 -8.09 -8.01
CA GLU A 189 1.65 -7.59 -8.88
C GLU A 189 2.83 -7.04 -8.06
N ILE A 190 2.56 -6.34 -6.96
CA ILE A 190 3.60 -5.85 -6.03
C ILE A 190 4.37 -7.03 -5.41
N GLN A 191 3.66 -8.04 -4.90
CA GLN A 191 4.27 -9.24 -4.33
C GLN A 191 5.16 -9.97 -5.35
N LYS A 192 4.70 -10.10 -6.59
CA LYS A 192 5.45 -10.73 -7.66
C LYS A 192 6.75 -9.99 -7.99
N ALA A 193 6.70 -8.65 -8.03
CA ALA A 193 7.88 -7.82 -8.29
C ALA A 193 8.87 -7.81 -7.13
N SER A 194 8.41 -7.96 -5.88
CA SER A 194 9.26 -7.94 -4.69
C SER A 194 10.35 -8.99 -4.72
N LYS A 195 10.06 -10.18 -5.27
CA LYS A 195 11.02 -11.28 -5.39
C LYS A 195 12.23 -10.92 -6.26
N ALA A 196 11.98 -10.38 -7.45
CA ALA A 196 13.05 -9.99 -8.38
C ALA A 196 13.93 -8.87 -7.80
N PHE A 197 13.30 -7.93 -7.11
CA PHE A 197 13.98 -6.82 -6.45
C PHE A 197 14.92 -7.30 -5.33
N LEU A 198 14.43 -8.19 -4.45
CA LEU A 198 15.24 -8.72 -3.35
C LEU A 198 16.48 -9.44 -3.85
N GLN A 199 16.35 -10.21 -4.92
CA GLN A 199 17.49 -10.95 -5.49
C GLN A 199 18.57 -10.03 -6.08
N ASN A 200 18.19 -8.84 -6.55
CA ASN A 200 19.09 -8.01 -7.38
C ASN A 200 19.49 -6.68 -6.72
N GLN A 201 18.72 -6.10 -5.82
CA GLN A 201 18.89 -4.71 -5.41
C GLN A 201 18.80 -4.44 -3.91
N ALA A 202 18.19 -5.30 -3.10
CA ALA A 202 17.89 -5.00 -1.70
C ALA A 202 19.14 -4.72 -0.84
N ALA A 203 20.27 -5.33 -1.17
CA ALA A 203 21.54 -5.14 -0.43
C ALA A 203 22.19 -3.76 -0.65
N ASN A 204 21.74 -2.97 -1.62
CA ASN A 204 22.39 -1.73 -2.07
C ASN A 204 21.60 -0.46 -1.76
N LEU A 205 20.65 -0.51 -0.82
CA LEU A 205 19.89 0.68 -0.41
C LEU A 205 20.82 1.62 0.38
N PRO A 206 20.97 2.89 -0.04
CA PRO A 206 21.92 3.81 0.60
C PRO A 206 21.40 4.46 1.89
N MET A 207 20.17 4.16 2.32
CA MET A 207 19.58 4.65 3.55
C MET A 207 19.26 3.52 4.53
N PRO A 208 19.10 3.82 5.83
CA PRO A 208 18.66 2.83 6.81
C PRO A 208 17.26 2.29 6.51
N VAL A 209 17.11 0.97 6.54
CA VAL A 209 15.83 0.27 6.43
C VAL A 209 15.61 -0.57 7.69
N LEU A 210 14.53 -0.29 8.43
CA LEU A 210 14.08 -1.09 9.55
C LEU A 210 13.05 -2.09 9.07
N MET A 211 13.35 -3.38 9.20
CA MET A 211 12.40 -4.46 8.90
C MET A 211 11.71 -4.88 10.19
N LEU A 212 10.39 -4.90 10.17
CA LEU A 212 9.55 -5.24 11.31
C LEU A 212 8.68 -6.45 10.96
N ALA A 213 8.51 -7.36 11.90
CA ALA A 213 7.62 -8.50 11.81
C ALA A 213 6.83 -8.67 13.11
N GLY A 214 5.59 -9.13 13.01
CA GLY A 214 4.79 -9.47 14.18
C GLY A 214 5.30 -10.75 14.84
N THR A 215 5.02 -10.90 16.13
CA THR A 215 5.44 -12.10 16.90
C THR A 215 4.60 -13.34 16.57
N LYS A 216 3.52 -13.20 15.78
CA LYS A 216 2.60 -14.26 15.38
C LYS A 216 2.53 -14.46 13.86
N SER A 217 3.39 -13.76 13.11
CA SER A 217 3.48 -13.87 11.65
C SER A 217 4.48 -14.94 11.23
#